data_308dfbadee03aba94fd44d06dfe25272
#
_entry.id   308dfbadee03aba94fd44d06dfe25272
#
_cell.length_a   1.000
_cell.length_b   1.000
_cell.length_c   1.000
_cell.angle_alpha   90.00
_cell.angle_beta   90.00
_cell.angle_gamma   90.00
#
_symmetry.space_group_name_H-M   'P 1'
#
loop_
_entity.id
_entity.type
_entity.pdbx_description
1 polymer ?
#
loop_
_entity_poly.entity_id
_entity_poly.type
_entity_poly.pdbx_seq_one_letter_code
_entity_poly.pdbx_strand_id
1 'polypeptide(L)'
;PVLSNMLAKAGVKANSSLFFVADEKELAAAKMAGKARIKLGNELELLEQGVFKFCWVVDFPYFEFDEEEKKIIFSHNPFSMPQGGMDALLTKNPLDILAYQYDIVCNGVELSSGAIRNHKPEIMYKAFEIAGYGPEVVDKKFGGMI
;
A
#
# COMPACT_ATOMS: atom_id res chain seq x y z
N PRO A 1 -5.81 16.65 -31.07
CA PRO A 1 -6.89 16.19 -30.18
C PRO A 1 -6.38 15.57 -28.87
N VAL A 2 -5.35 14.68 -28.93
CA VAL A 2 -4.85 13.98 -27.72
C VAL A 2 -4.27 14.96 -26.71
N LEU A 3 -3.32 15.82 -27.13
CA LEU A 3 -2.68 16.80 -26.25
C LEU A 3 -3.71 17.77 -25.63
N SER A 4 -4.63 18.29 -26.42
CA SER A 4 -5.68 19.20 -25.91
C SER A 4 -6.56 18.54 -24.86
N ASN A 5 -6.92 17.26 -25.08
CA ASN A 5 -7.71 16.50 -24.11
C ASN A 5 -6.90 16.22 -22.83
N MET A 6 -5.63 15.90 -22.94
CA MET A 6 -4.76 15.70 -21.76
C MET A 6 -4.64 16.98 -20.93
N LEU A 7 -4.37 18.11 -21.57
CA LEU A 7 -4.25 19.40 -20.88
C LEU A 7 -5.56 19.81 -20.19
N ALA A 8 -6.69 19.61 -20.88
CA ALA A 8 -8.02 19.89 -20.33
C ALA A 8 -8.32 18.99 -19.12
N LYS A 9 -8.04 17.69 -19.24
CA LYS A 9 -8.26 16.72 -18.16
C LYS A 9 -7.38 16.98 -16.95
N ALA A 10 -6.15 17.43 -17.16
CA ALA A 10 -5.21 17.80 -16.11
C ALA A 10 -5.47 19.19 -15.51
N GLY A 11 -6.41 19.97 -16.07
CA GLY A 11 -6.70 21.34 -15.59
C GLY A 11 -5.53 22.31 -15.74
N VAL A 12 -4.66 22.09 -16.74
CA VAL A 12 -3.46 22.88 -16.94
C VAL A 12 -3.84 24.29 -17.39
N LYS A 13 -3.30 25.30 -16.71
CA LYS A 13 -3.49 26.72 -17.02
C LYS A 13 -2.30 27.26 -17.83
N ALA A 14 -2.47 28.46 -18.41
CA ALA A 14 -1.35 29.17 -19.04
C ALA A 14 -0.17 29.32 -18.04
N ASN A 15 1.04 29.17 -18.54
CA ASN A 15 2.28 29.23 -17.75
C ASN A 15 2.42 28.12 -16.69
N SER A 16 1.75 26.99 -16.91
CA SER A 16 1.92 25.79 -16.08
C SER A 16 2.68 24.72 -16.83
N SER A 17 3.34 23.83 -16.10
CA SER A 17 3.99 22.64 -16.66
C SER A 17 3.25 21.39 -16.19
N LEU A 18 3.15 20.41 -17.06
CA LEU A 18 2.59 19.09 -16.75
C LEU A 18 3.70 18.05 -16.87
N PHE A 19 3.93 17.31 -15.79
CA PHE A 19 4.92 16.25 -15.72
C PHE A 19 4.25 14.89 -15.85
N PHE A 20 4.88 14.00 -16.56
CA PHE A 20 4.43 12.62 -16.74
C PHE A 20 5.46 11.66 -16.21
N VAL A 21 4.99 10.56 -15.65
CA VAL A 21 5.81 9.40 -15.31
C VAL A 21 5.15 8.19 -15.95
N ALA A 22 5.93 7.35 -16.60
CA ALA A 22 5.48 6.09 -17.14
C ALA A 22 6.51 5.01 -16.80
N ASP A 23 6.02 3.85 -16.43
CA ASP A 23 6.80 2.65 -16.16
C ASP A 23 5.91 1.43 -16.42
N GLU A 24 6.51 0.28 -16.69
CA GLU A 24 5.78 -0.99 -16.85
C GLU A 24 5.13 -1.43 -15.54
N LYS A 25 5.74 -1.06 -14.39
CA LYS A 25 5.21 -1.32 -13.05
C LYS A 25 4.58 -0.04 -12.49
N GLU A 26 3.28 -0.05 -12.26
CA GLU A 26 2.53 1.08 -11.70
C GLU A 26 3.17 1.63 -10.41
N LEU A 27 3.61 0.73 -9.52
CA LEU A 27 4.25 1.12 -8.26
C LEU A 27 5.56 1.89 -8.47
N ALA A 28 6.35 1.55 -9.50
CA ALA A 28 7.57 2.27 -9.84
C ALA A 28 7.25 3.69 -10.34
N ALA A 29 6.26 3.81 -11.23
CA ALA A 29 5.78 5.11 -11.70
C ALA A 29 5.25 5.97 -10.54
N ALA A 30 4.44 5.40 -9.65
CA ALA A 30 3.90 6.09 -8.48
C ALA A 30 5.00 6.58 -7.52
N LYS A 31 6.01 5.75 -7.23
CA LYS A 31 7.17 6.12 -6.40
C LYS A 31 7.96 7.28 -7.01
N MET A 32 8.18 7.27 -8.33
CA MET A 32 8.89 8.34 -9.03
C MET A 32 8.08 9.64 -9.02
N ALA A 33 6.78 9.57 -9.32
CA ALA A 33 5.87 10.73 -9.27
C ALA A 33 5.81 11.33 -7.85
N GLY A 34 5.76 10.50 -6.82
CA GLY A 34 5.80 10.93 -5.42
C GLY A 34 7.07 11.70 -5.06
N LYS A 35 8.25 11.21 -5.48
CA LYS A 35 9.53 11.91 -5.28
C LYS A 35 9.57 13.25 -6.02
N ALA A 36 9.11 13.28 -7.28
CA ALA A 36 9.04 14.52 -8.07
C ALA A 36 8.11 15.55 -7.41
N ARG A 37 6.94 15.13 -6.94
CA ARG A 37 5.99 15.99 -6.24
C ARG A 37 6.62 16.64 -4.98
N ILE A 38 7.29 15.84 -4.16
CA ILE A 38 7.94 16.34 -2.94
C ILE A 38 9.04 17.33 -3.29
N LYS A 39 9.90 17.00 -4.29
CA LYS A 39 10.97 17.88 -4.73
C LYS A 39 10.45 19.22 -5.24
N LEU A 40 9.45 19.21 -6.10
CA LEU A 40 8.82 20.43 -6.64
C LEU A 40 8.13 21.24 -5.52
N GLY A 41 7.45 20.58 -4.61
CA GLY A 41 6.80 21.24 -3.46
C GLY A 41 7.80 22.00 -2.60
N ASN A 42 8.98 21.43 -2.35
CA ASN A 42 10.04 22.08 -1.58
C ASN A 42 10.74 23.19 -2.37
N GLU A 43 11.15 22.95 -3.62
CA GLU A 43 11.89 23.93 -4.42
C GLU A 43 11.08 25.16 -4.81
N LEU A 44 9.76 24.99 -4.93
CA LEU A 44 8.83 26.09 -5.24
C LEU A 44 8.18 26.69 -3.99
N GLU A 45 8.62 26.29 -2.80
CA GLU A 45 8.10 26.76 -1.51
C GLU A 45 6.57 26.68 -1.38
N LEU A 46 5.97 25.59 -1.93
CA LEU A 46 4.52 25.38 -1.95
C LEU A 46 3.98 24.73 -0.67
N LEU A 47 4.87 24.31 0.24
CA LEU A 47 4.47 23.68 1.49
C LEU A 47 3.99 24.74 2.48
N GLU A 48 2.75 24.60 2.90
CA GLU A 48 2.16 25.49 3.92
C GLU A 48 2.89 25.32 5.26
N GLN A 49 3.28 26.42 5.85
CA GLN A 49 3.99 26.45 7.13
C GLN A 49 3.02 26.69 8.30
N GLY A 50 3.31 26.08 9.46
CA GLY A 50 2.53 26.30 10.68
C GLY A 50 1.13 25.70 10.67
N VAL A 51 0.85 24.76 9.74
CA VAL A 51 -0.44 24.05 9.65
C VAL A 51 -0.24 22.56 9.84
N PHE A 52 -1.28 21.88 10.37
CA PHE A 52 -1.31 20.42 10.52
C PHE A 52 -2.43 19.86 9.63
N LYS A 53 -2.03 19.09 8.62
CA LYS A 53 -2.95 18.44 7.68
C LYS A 53 -2.87 16.95 7.85
N PHE A 54 -3.99 16.33 8.20
CA PHE A 54 -4.09 14.91 8.47
C PHE A 54 -4.72 14.18 7.29
N CYS A 55 -4.26 12.96 7.05
CA CYS A 55 -4.93 12.01 6.17
C CYS A 55 -4.83 10.60 6.71
N TRP A 56 -5.75 9.74 6.30
CA TRP A 56 -5.65 8.30 6.48
C TRP A 56 -5.06 7.67 5.23
N VAL A 57 -4.08 6.81 5.42
CA VAL A 57 -3.64 5.85 4.41
C VAL A 57 -4.29 4.53 4.76
N VAL A 58 -5.00 3.92 3.82
CA VAL A 58 -5.79 2.70 4.04
C VAL A 58 -5.56 1.71 2.90
N ASP A 59 -6.14 0.52 3.02
CA ASP A 59 -6.13 -0.49 1.96
C ASP A 59 -4.72 -0.92 1.54
N PHE A 60 -3.88 -1.22 2.53
CA PHE A 60 -2.55 -1.75 2.30
C PHE A 60 -2.61 -3.12 1.61
N PRO A 61 -1.66 -3.44 0.71
CA PRO A 61 -1.51 -4.81 0.21
C PRO A 61 -1.32 -5.79 1.38
N TYR A 62 -1.99 -6.94 1.33
CA TYR A 62 -1.81 -7.99 2.33
C TYR A 62 -0.55 -8.80 2.07
N PHE A 63 -0.29 -9.08 0.79
CA PHE A 63 0.91 -9.74 0.31
C PHE A 63 1.66 -8.88 -0.69
N GLU A 64 2.95 -9.16 -0.85
CA GLU A 64 3.79 -8.63 -1.92
C GLU A 64 4.69 -9.73 -2.48
N PHE A 65 5.24 -9.51 -3.66
CA PHE A 65 6.18 -10.43 -4.27
C PHE A 65 7.61 -9.98 -3.98
N ASP A 66 8.37 -10.86 -3.32
CA ASP A 66 9.79 -10.65 -3.10
C ASP A 66 10.57 -11.02 -4.36
N GLU A 67 11.18 -10.04 -4.99
CA GLU A 67 11.94 -10.21 -6.24
C GLU A 67 13.26 -10.95 -6.02
N GLU A 68 13.83 -10.93 -4.82
CA GLU A 68 15.08 -11.62 -4.48
C GLU A 68 14.81 -13.09 -4.18
N GLU A 69 13.87 -13.37 -3.29
CA GLU A 69 13.53 -14.72 -2.88
C GLU A 69 12.53 -15.42 -3.81
N LYS A 70 11.99 -14.69 -4.81
CA LYS A 70 11.01 -15.18 -5.82
C LYS A 70 9.79 -15.84 -5.20
N LYS A 71 9.27 -15.28 -4.12
CA LYS A 71 8.11 -15.79 -3.39
C LYS A 71 7.16 -14.70 -2.94
N ILE A 72 5.94 -15.10 -2.59
CA ILE A 72 4.95 -14.23 -1.93
C ILE A 72 5.32 -14.12 -0.45
N ILE A 73 5.36 -12.88 0.04
CA ILE A 73 5.58 -12.56 1.45
C ILE A 73 4.46 -11.64 1.97
N PHE A 74 4.35 -11.51 3.29
CA PHE A 74 3.48 -10.48 3.87
C PHE A 74 4.08 -9.09 3.63
N SER A 75 3.25 -8.14 3.19
CA SER A 75 3.71 -6.78 2.89
C SER A 75 4.17 -6.03 4.15
N HIS A 76 3.37 -6.04 5.21
CA HIS A 76 3.68 -5.35 6.46
C HIS A 76 3.70 -6.30 7.66
N ASN A 77 2.59 -6.98 7.91
CA ASN A 77 2.48 -7.95 8.99
C ASN A 77 1.40 -9.00 8.67
N PRO A 78 1.52 -10.23 9.23
CA PRO A 78 0.56 -11.31 9.00
C PRO A 78 -0.70 -11.23 9.86
N PHE A 79 -0.78 -10.27 10.80
CA PHE A 79 -1.80 -10.27 11.86
C PHE A 79 -3.02 -9.43 11.53
N SER A 80 -3.01 -8.72 10.41
CA SER A 80 -4.16 -7.96 9.94
C SER A 80 -5.18 -8.87 9.30
N MET A 81 -6.45 -8.49 9.35
CA MET A 81 -7.51 -9.20 8.65
C MET A 81 -7.44 -8.88 7.16
N PRO A 82 -7.35 -9.89 6.27
CA PRO A 82 -7.48 -9.65 4.84
C PRO A 82 -8.90 -9.24 4.48
N GLN A 83 -9.04 -8.30 3.57
CA GLN A 83 -10.35 -7.88 3.05
C GLN A 83 -10.97 -9.02 2.25
N GLY A 84 -12.20 -9.38 2.59
CA GLY A 84 -12.88 -10.55 2.05
C GLY A 84 -12.58 -11.85 2.81
N GLY A 85 -11.70 -11.82 3.82
CA GLY A 85 -11.47 -12.95 4.71
C GLY A 85 -11.00 -14.22 4.01
N MET A 86 -11.51 -15.37 4.44
CA MET A 86 -11.16 -16.69 3.87
C MET A 86 -11.50 -16.80 2.38
N ASP A 87 -12.64 -16.25 1.95
CA ASP A 87 -13.04 -16.30 0.55
C ASP A 87 -12.01 -15.64 -0.36
N ALA A 88 -11.50 -14.46 0.02
CA ALA A 88 -10.46 -13.79 -0.73
C ALA A 88 -9.15 -14.62 -0.81
N LEU A 89 -8.75 -15.27 0.29
CA LEU A 89 -7.56 -16.13 0.33
C LEU A 89 -7.70 -17.39 -0.54
N LEU A 90 -8.93 -17.84 -0.79
CA LEU A 90 -9.20 -19.04 -1.59
C LEU A 90 -9.41 -18.74 -3.08
N THR A 91 -9.91 -17.53 -3.42
CA THR A 91 -10.42 -17.25 -4.77
C THR A 91 -9.68 -16.17 -5.52
N LYS A 92 -9.00 -15.25 -4.83
CA LYS A 92 -8.29 -14.14 -5.45
C LYS A 92 -6.81 -14.47 -5.69
N ASN A 93 -6.21 -13.74 -6.64
CA ASN A 93 -4.76 -13.67 -6.71
C ASN A 93 -4.24 -13.04 -5.39
N PRO A 94 -3.28 -13.67 -4.70
CA PRO A 94 -2.76 -13.16 -3.42
C PRO A 94 -2.29 -11.69 -3.49
N LEU A 95 -1.68 -11.28 -4.61
CA LEU A 95 -1.17 -9.91 -4.78
C LEU A 95 -2.28 -8.85 -4.94
N ASP A 96 -3.52 -9.27 -5.18
CA ASP A 96 -4.69 -8.38 -5.27
C ASP A 96 -5.47 -8.29 -3.95
N ILE A 97 -5.03 -8.99 -2.90
CA ILE A 97 -5.68 -8.98 -1.59
C ILE A 97 -5.19 -7.78 -0.79
N LEU A 98 -6.13 -6.97 -0.32
CA LEU A 98 -5.86 -5.85 0.57
C LEU A 98 -6.05 -6.26 2.03
N ALA A 99 -5.40 -5.56 2.94
CA ALA A 99 -5.55 -5.71 4.38
C ALA A 99 -6.37 -4.57 4.98
N TYR A 100 -7.09 -4.84 6.07
CA TYR A 100 -7.65 -3.79 6.91
C TYR A 100 -6.56 -3.18 7.79
N GLN A 101 -5.62 -2.51 7.14
CA GLN A 101 -4.55 -1.71 7.77
C GLN A 101 -4.77 -0.25 7.49
N TYR A 102 -4.33 0.60 8.40
CA TYR A 102 -4.49 2.04 8.29
C TYR A 102 -3.42 2.77 9.08
N ASP A 103 -2.96 3.89 8.51
CA ASP A 103 -2.04 4.81 9.15
C ASP A 103 -2.67 6.19 9.23
N ILE A 104 -2.51 6.88 10.35
CA ILE A 104 -2.79 8.31 10.43
C ILE A 104 -1.49 9.07 10.14
N VAL A 105 -1.56 9.95 9.16
CA VAL A 105 -0.42 10.72 8.66
C VAL A 105 -0.69 12.20 8.82
N CYS A 106 0.29 12.95 9.30
CA CYS A 106 0.24 14.41 9.37
C CYS A 106 1.42 15.00 8.61
N ASN A 107 1.14 15.85 7.64
CA ASN A 107 2.16 16.53 6.81
C ASN A 107 3.21 15.56 6.22
N GLY A 108 2.78 14.37 5.81
CA GLY A 108 3.66 13.34 5.26
C GLY A 108 4.43 12.50 6.27
N VAL A 109 4.19 12.70 7.57
CA VAL A 109 4.79 11.91 8.67
C VAL A 109 3.73 10.98 9.25
N GLU A 110 4.01 9.68 9.26
CA GLU A 110 3.18 8.69 9.95
C GLU A 110 3.24 8.94 11.46
N LEU A 111 2.07 9.18 12.06
CA LEU A 111 1.95 9.39 13.50
C LEU A 111 1.63 8.10 14.24
N SER A 112 0.83 7.26 13.64
CA SER A 112 0.43 5.97 14.22
C SER A 112 -0.10 5.05 13.12
N SER A 113 0.07 3.76 13.33
CA SER A 113 -0.47 2.70 12.48
C SER A 113 -1.41 1.78 13.25
N GLY A 114 -2.29 1.10 12.54
CA GLY A 114 -3.22 0.16 13.13
C GLY A 114 -3.79 -0.82 12.11
N ALA A 115 -4.57 -1.76 12.62
CA ALA A 115 -5.27 -2.72 11.78
C ALA A 115 -6.50 -3.30 12.51
N ILE A 116 -7.47 -3.76 11.73
CA ILE A 116 -8.41 -4.76 12.25
C ILE A 116 -7.63 -6.08 12.29
N ARG A 117 -7.43 -6.62 13.49
CA ARG A 117 -6.64 -7.82 13.67
C ARG A 117 -7.40 -9.06 13.23
N ASN A 118 -6.65 -9.99 12.64
CA ASN A 118 -7.18 -11.32 12.36
C ASN A 118 -7.44 -12.05 13.69
N HIS A 119 -8.67 -12.40 13.91
CA HIS A 119 -9.16 -13.13 15.09
C HIS A 119 -9.65 -14.54 14.74
N LYS A 120 -9.31 -15.01 13.53
CA LYS A 120 -9.72 -16.32 13.03
C LYS A 120 -8.50 -17.17 12.74
N PRO A 121 -8.23 -18.22 13.53
CA PRO A 121 -7.08 -19.08 13.34
C PRO A 121 -6.97 -19.66 11.93
N GLU A 122 -8.07 -20.10 11.34
CA GLU A 122 -8.11 -20.68 10.01
C GLU A 122 -7.62 -19.71 8.92
N ILE A 123 -7.91 -18.40 9.05
CA ILE A 123 -7.42 -17.36 8.14
C ILE A 123 -5.91 -17.19 8.29
N MET A 124 -5.40 -17.27 9.52
CA MET A 124 -3.98 -17.16 9.77
C MET A 124 -3.19 -18.33 9.16
N TYR A 125 -3.64 -19.56 9.37
CA TYR A 125 -3.02 -20.74 8.75
C TYR A 125 -3.03 -20.65 7.23
N LYS A 126 -4.16 -20.26 6.64
CA LYS A 126 -4.26 -20.12 5.18
C LYS A 126 -3.36 -19.00 4.63
N ALA A 127 -3.27 -17.89 5.30
CA ALA A 127 -2.39 -16.79 4.89
C ALA A 127 -0.91 -17.20 4.95
N PHE A 128 -0.50 -17.92 6.00
CA PHE A 128 0.87 -18.44 6.11
C PHE A 128 1.17 -19.51 5.07
N GLU A 129 0.20 -20.39 4.75
CA GLU A 129 0.32 -21.37 3.66
C GLU A 129 0.62 -20.67 2.31
N ILE A 130 -0.11 -19.60 2.00
CA ILE A 130 0.11 -18.80 0.77
C ILE A 130 1.52 -18.19 0.75
N ALA A 131 2.03 -17.76 1.88
CA ALA A 131 3.39 -17.25 2.03
C ALA A 131 4.47 -18.37 2.11
N GLY A 132 4.07 -19.64 1.92
CA GLY A 132 4.99 -20.79 1.86
C GLY A 132 5.42 -21.34 3.21
N TYR A 133 4.67 -21.08 4.28
CA TYR A 133 4.95 -21.61 5.63
C TYR A 133 3.96 -22.71 5.99
N GLY A 134 4.47 -23.80 6.58
CA GLY A 134 3.63 -24.85 7.13
C GLY A 134 2.96 -24.48 8.47
N PRO A 135 1.92 -25.25 8.86
CA PRO A 135 1.19 -24.99 10.10
C PRO A 135 2.08 -25.05 11.35
N GLU A 136 3.11 -25.87 11.34
CA GLU A 136 4.08 -26.02 12.43
C GLU A 136 4.85 -24.72 12.74
N VAL A 137 5.04 -23.86 11.73
CA VAL A 137 5.67 -22.53 11.91
C VAL A 137 4.72 -21.61 12.66
N VAL A 138 3.44 -21.67 12.33
CA VAL A 138 2.38 -20.88 12.97
C VAL A 138 2.23 -21.32 14.43
N ASP A 139 2.11 -22.62 14.68
CA ASP A 139 1.97 -23.19 16.03
C ASP A 139 3.16 -22.84 16.92
N LYS A 140 4.37 -23.03 16.41
CA LYS A 140 5.60 -22.78 17.18
C LYS A 140 5.82 -21.30 17.51
N LYS A 141 5.52 -20.40 16.55
CA LYS A 141 5.81 -18.98 16.71
C LYS A 141 4.64 -18.19 17.28
N PHE A 142 3.43 -18.60 17.00
CA PHE A 142 2.22 -17.81 17.25
C PHE A 142 1.11 -18.60 17.96
N GLY A 143 1.36 -19.83 18.40
CA GLY A 143 0.38 -20.68 19.06
C GLY A 143 -0.26 -20.06 20.30
N GLY A 144 0.38 -19.09 20.95
CA GLY A 144 -0.21 -18.31 22.04
C GLY A 144 -1.18 -17.20 21.59
N MET A 145 -1.31 -16.96 20.30
CA MET A 145 -2.20 -15.95 19.69
C MET A 145 -3.38 -16.59 18.94
N ILE A 146 -3.38 -17.89 18.78
CA ILE A 146 -4.36 -18.73 18.10
C ILE A 146 -5.16 -19.52 19.15
#